data_83c0af7a59a2622a5fd019071fa26485
#
_entry.id   83c0af7a59a2622a5fd019071fa26485
#
_cell.length_a   1.000
_cell.length_b   1.000
_cell.length_c   1.000
_cell.angle_alpha   90.00
_cell.angle_beta   90.00
_cell.angle_gamma   90.00
#
_symmetry.space_group_name_H-M   'P 1'
#
loop_
_entity.id
_entity.type
_entity.pdbx_description
1 polymer ?
#
loop_
_entity_poly.entity_id
_entity_poly.type
_entity_poly.pdbx_seq_one_letter_code
_entity_poly.pdbx_strand_id
1 'polypeptide(L)'
;MENIAPALLDWFYTNRRILPFREDPTPYHVWLSEIMLQQTRVSAALPYYERFLAALPDIPALAGCEEEKLHKLWEGLGYYSRVRNLQKAAKIVCAQYGGQLPADYNALLALPGIGEYTAGAIASISFGLPVPAVDGNVLRVFARLYNDPRLVTDPQVKRDFTARVMEHQPPAKAGDYNQALMELGALVCLPNGAPLCEQCPLGTLCRARAAGTALSLPQKTPPKARRITPVTVALALSEGRVLLQQRPAKGLLAGLWQPVLWEDTALTAAETAARLAALGLDCTGAHFTPLPAAKHIFTHIEWHQSGYFLTVPEQPAPAGCVWAGKEQLEAAYTLPGAFKVYKKLLLTKLL
;
A
#
# COMPACT_ATOMS: atom_id res chain seq x y z
N MET A 1 16.76 -25.80 18.92
CA MET A 1 17.30 -24.45 19.21
C MET A 1 16.73 -24.00 20.53
N GLU A 2 17.48 -23.28 21.34
CA GLU A 2 16.98 -22.64 22.56
C GLU A 2 15.80 -21.70 22.26
N ASN A 3 14.89 -21.53 23.22
CA ASN A 3 13.72 -20.65 23.03
C ASN A 3 14.18 -19.19 22.93
N ILE A 4 13.84 -18.54 21.83
CA ILE A 4 14.23 -17.16 21.56
C ILE A 4 13.36 -16.10 22.24
N ALA A 5 12.17 -16.48 22.73
CA ALA A 5 11.18 -15.52 23.20
C ALA A 5 11.66 -14.68 24.41
N PRO A 6 12.34 -15.21 25.43
CA PRO A 6 12.78 -14.40 26.55
C PRO A 6 13.68 -13.23 26.11
N ALA A 7 14.78 -13.52 25.44
CA ALA A 7 15.73 -12.50 24.98
C ALA A 7 15.10 -11.50 24.00
N LEU A 8 14.22 -11.97 23.12
CA LEU A 8 13.51 -11.15 22.15
C LEU A 8 12.52 -10.19 22.82
N LEU A 9 11.74 -10.66 23.78
CA LEU A 9 10.75 -9.85 24.50
C LEU A 9 11.40 -8.82 25.40
N ASP A 10 12.47 -9.18 26.14
CA ASP A 10 13.21 -8.24 26.97
C ASP A 10 13.78 -7.08 26.14
N TRP A 11 14.35 -7.43 24.97
CA TRP A 11 14.80 -6.41 24.02
C TRP A 11 13.64 -5.56 23.50
N PHE A 12 12.52 -6.17 23.15
CA PHE A 12 11.36 -5.46 22.60
C PHE A 12 10.81 -4.43 23.56
N TYR A 13 10.60 -4.79 24.82
CA TYR A 13 10.06 -3.87 25.81
C TYR A 13 10.95 -2.64 26.04
N THR A 14 12.26 -2.79 25.85
CA THR A 14 13.22 -1.69 26.01
C THR A 14 13.38 -0.84 24.74
N ASN A 15 13.26 -1.45 23.56
CA ASN A 15 13.68 -0.83 22.28
C ASN A 15 12.52 -0.56 21.30
N ARG A 16 11.30 -0.96 21.61
CA ARG A 16 10.16 -0.76 20.71
C ARG A 16 9.87 0.70 20.44
N ARG A 17 9.58 1.03 19.20
CA ARG A 17 9.11 2.37 18.83
C ARG A 17 7.76 2.66 19.47
N ILE A 18 7.57 3.88 19.96
CA ILE A 18 6.26 4.39 20.39
C ILE A 18 5.47 4.73 19.12
N LEU A 19 4.35 4.06 18.91
CA LEU A 19 3.51 4.21 17.73
C LEU A 19 2.03 4.27 18.16
N PRO A 20 1.20 5.16 17.62
CA PRO A 20 -0.19 5.35 18.06
C PRO A 20 -1.00 4.05 18.13
N PHE A 21 -0.85 3.19 17.13
CA PHE A 21 -1.54 1.89 17.07
C PHE A 21 -0.97 0.81 18.00
N ARG A 22 0.12 1.10 18.72
CA ARG A 22 0.67 0.27 19.81
C ARG A 22 0.28 0.79 21.19
N GLU A 23 0.07 2.11 21.32
CA GLU A 23 -0.38 2.73 22.57
C GLU A 23 -1.87 2.44 22.81
N ASP A 24 -2.66 2.40 21.73
CA ASP A 24 -4.08 2.00 21.77
C ASP A 24 -4.34 0.89 20.74
N PRO A 25 -4.03 -0.38 21.08
CA PRO A 25 -4.10 -1.50 20.13
C PRO A 25 -5.52 -2.09 19.99
N THR A 26 -6.53 -1.22 19.81
CA THR A 26 -7.88 -1.69 19.49
C THR A 26 -7.87 -2.49 18.19
N PRO A 27 -8.81 -3.44 18.00
CA PRO A 27 -8.86 -4.23 16.76
C PRO A 27 -8.92 -3.39 15.48
N TYR A 28 -9.63 -2.26 15.51
CA TYR A 28 -9.71 -1.34 14.37
C TYR A 28 -8.38 -0.63 14.12
N HIS A 29 -7.71 -0.14 15.15
CA HIS A 29 -6.43 0.55 15.05
C HIS A 29 -5.33 -0.36 14.53
N VAL A 30 -5.25 -1.58 15.03
CA VAL A 30 -4.30 -2.59 14.54
C VAL A 30 -4.61 -2.95 13.10
N TRP A 31 -5.87 -3.25 12.76
CA TRP A 31 -6.26 -3.56 11.39
C TRP A 31 -5.91 -2.45 10.41
N LEU A 32 -6.29 -1.20 10.73
CA LEU A 32 -6.00 -0.04 9.89
C LEU A 32 -4.49 0.14 9.67
N SER A 33 -3.71 0.10 10.75
CA SER A 33 -2.25 0.25 10.67
C SER A 33 -1.61 -0.86 9.83
N GLU A 34 -2.01 -2.12 10.02
CA GLU A 34 -1.49 -3.25 9.27
C GLU A 34 -1.77 -3.13 7.75
N ILE A 35 -2.96 -2.67 7.38
CA ILE A 35 -3.28 -2.42 5.97
C ILE A 35 -2.49 -1.22 5.41
N MET A 36 -2.32 -0.14 6.17
CA MET A 36 -1.55 1.03 5.73
C MET A 36 -0.06 0.72 5.58
N LEU A 37 0.50 -0.12 6.45
CA LEU A 37 1.91 -0.48 6.47
C LEU A 37 2.28 -1.52 5.39
N GLN A 38 1.32 -2.15 4.72
CA GLN A 38 1.62 -3.01 3.58
C GLN A 38 2.37 -2.22 2.50
N GLN A 39 3.65 -2.54 2.28
CA GLN A 39 4.55 -1.89 1.32
C GLN A 39 4.73 -0.36 1.54
N THR A 40 4.41 0.15 2.72
CA THR A 40 4.59 1.56 3.10
C THR A 40 5.42 1.64 4.39
N ARG A 41 6.40 2.53 4.42
CA ARG A 41 7.22 2.74 5.63
C ARG A 41 6.39 3.42 6.72
N VAL A 42 6.67 3.09 7.98
CA VAL A 42 5.96 3.65 9.15
C VAL A 42 5.93 5.18 9.11
N SER A 43 7.08 5.83 8.92
CA SER A 43 7.16 7.30 8.88
C SER A 43 6.30 7.95 7.78
N ALA A 44 6.10 7.25 6.66
CA ALA A 44 5.25 7.71 5.58
C ALA A 44 3.76 7.44 5.85
N ALA A 45 3.43 6.39 6.59
CA ALA A 45 2.05 5.99 6.88
C ALA A 45 1.41 6.78 8.04
N LEU A 46 2.19 7.18 9.05
CA LEU A 46 1.68 7.82 10.26
C LEU A 46 0.77 9.04 10.01
N PRO A 47 1.14 10.04 9.18
CA PRO A 47 0.27 11.18 8.92
C PRO A 47 -1.06 10.79 8.26
N TYR A 48 -1.07 9.69 7.50
CA TYR A 48 -2.29 9.15 6.90
C TYR A 48 -3.15 8.44 7.92
N TYR A 49 -2.53 7.66 8.80
CA TYR A 49 -3.20 6.95 9.89
C TYR A 49 -3.96 7.92 10.80
N GLU A 50 -3.30 8.98 11.28
CA GLU A 50 -3.90 10.00 12.12
C GLU A 50 -5.07 10.72 11.43
N ARG A 51 -4.86 11.17 10.19
CA ARG A 51 -5.91 11.83 9.40
C ARG A 51 -7.09 10.90 9.10
N PHE A 52 -6.82 9.63 8.82
CA PHE A 52 -7.85 8.65 8.52
C PHE A 52 -8.71 8.36 9.75
N LEU A 53 -8.11 8.16 10.92
CA LEU A 53 -8.83 7.96 12.18
C LEU A 53 -9.63 9.19 12.61
N ALA A 54 -9.09 10.39 12.42
CA ALA A 54 -9.84 11.62 12.70
C ALA A 54 -11.12 11.74 11.84
N ALA A 55 -11.08 11.27 10.60
CA ALA A 55 -12.22 11.31 9.69
C ALA A 55 -13.16 10.11 9.81
N LEU A 56 -12.63 8.94 10.16
CA LEU A 56 -13.31 7.64 10.21
C LEU A 56 -12.87 6.90 11.49
N PRO A 57 -13.42 7.29 12.66
CA PRO A 57 -12.92 6.84 13.95
C PRO A 57 -13.23 5.39 14.28
N ASP A 58 -14.17 4.76 13.56
CA ASP A 58 -14.62 3.40 13.81
C ASP A 58 -15.00 2.66 12.53
N ILE A 59 -15.31 1.38 12.65
CA ILE A 59 -15.69 0.51 11.54
C ILE A 59 -17.02 0.94 10.89
N PRO A 60 -18.07 1.33 11.63
CA PRO A 60 -19.30 1.89 11.04
C PRO A 60 -19.06 3.15 10.20
N ALA A 61 -18.25 4.09 10.67
CA ALA A 61 -17.90 5.29 9.92
C ALA A 61 -17.16 4.95 8.61
N LEU A 62 -16.22 3.99 8.67
CA LEU A 62 -15.52 3.47 7.49
C LEU A 62 -16.48 2.79 6.50
N ALA A 63 -17.40 1.96 7.00
CA ALA A 63 -18.37 1.24 6.18
C ALA A 63 -19.31 2.19 5.43
N GLY A 64 -19.76 3.28 6.08
CA GLY A 64 -20.65 4.28 5.53
C GLY A 64 -19.98 5.38 4.72
N CYS A 65 -18.66 5.41 4.65
CA CYS A 65 -17.93 6.47 3.95
C CYS A 65 -18.18 6.44 2.43
N GLU A 66 -18.41 7.61 1.84
CA GLU A 66 -18.48 7.76 0.38
C GLU A 66 -17.13 7.40 -0.27
N GLU A 67 -17.18 6.75 -1.46
CA GLU A 67 -16.00 6.21 -2.13
C GLU A 67 -14.98 7.29 -2.50
N GLU A 68 -15.43 8.45 -2.98
CA GLU A 68 -14.58 9.58 -3.31
C GLU A 68 -13.83 10.11 -2.08
N LYS A 69 -14.53 10.30 -0.96
CA LYS A 69 -13.93 10.73 0.31
C LYS A 69 -12.93 9.70 0.80
N LEU A 70 -13.26 8.42 0.70
CA LEU A 70 -12.37 7.32 1.10
C LEU A 70 -11.08 7.31 0.27
N HIS A 71 -11.20 7.44 -1.05
CA HIS A 71 -10.05 7.54 -1.95
C HIS A 71 -9.21 8.78 -1.65
N LYS A 72 -9.85 9.90 -1.30
CA LYS A 72 -9.15 11.14 -0.94
C LYS A 72 -8.34 11.02 0.35
N LEU A 73 -8.88 10.39 1.37
CA LEU A 73 -8.16 10.09 2.62
C LEU A 73 -6.94 9.19 2.37
N TRP A 74 -6.98 8.36 1.33
CA TRP A 74 -5.91 7.42 0.96
C TRP A 74 -4.94 7.98 -0.09
N GLU A 75 -5.18 9.18 -0.63
CA GLU A 75 -4.40 9.77 -1.71
C GLU A 75 -2.93 9.92 -1.33
N GLY A 76 -2.05 9.28 -2.08
CA GLY A 76 -0.61 9.28 -1.85
C GLY A 76 -0.04 7.98 -1.27
N LEU A 77 -0.85 7.15 -0.59
CA LEU A 77 -0.40 5.84 -0.08
C LEU A 77 -0.24 4.79 -1.20
N GLY A 78 -0.96 4.94 -2.31
CA GLY A 78 -0.96 3.97 -3.39
C GLY A 78 -1.68 2.66 -3.06
N TYR A 79 -1.66 1.70 -4.00
CA TYR A 79 -2.33 0.40 -3.82
C TYR A 79 -3.78 0.55 -3.31
N TYR A 80 -4.60 1.30 -4.02
CA TYR A 80 -5.97 1.65 -3.62
C TYR A 80 -6.91 0.45 -3.42
N SER A 81 -6.54 -0.72 -3.96
CA SER A 81 -7.24 -1.97 -3.64
C SER A 81 -7.27 -2.26 -2.13
N ARG A 82 -6.26 -1.79 -1.37
CA ARG A 82 -6.21 -1.95 0.08
C ARG A 82 -7.38 -1.24 0.76
N VAL A 83 -7.58 0.04 0.47
CA VAL A 83 -8.66 0.82 1.11
C VAL A 83 -10.05 0.38 0.62
N ARG A 84 -10.18 -0.04 -0.64
CA ARG A 84 -11.45 -0.62 -1.13
C ARG A 84 -11.78 -1.94 -0.43
N ASN A 85 -10.80 -2.82 -0.24
CA ASN A 85 -11.00 -4.05 0.50
C ASN A 85 -11.27 -3.78 1.98
N LEU A 86 -10.59 -2.79 2.58
CA LEU A 86 -10.82 -2.35 3.95
C LEU A 86 -12.29 -1.93 4.14
N GLN A 87 -12.84 -1.13 3.24
CA GLN A 87 -14.26 -0.73 3.30
C GLN A 87 -15.21 -1.90 3.05
N LYS A 88 -14.91 -2.77 2.08
CA LYS A 88 -15.74 -3.97 1.85
C LYS A 88 -15.78 -4.86 3.08
N ALA A 89 -14.65 -5.08 3.74
CA ALA A 89 -14.59 -5.83 4.98
C ALA A 89 -15.35 -5.11 6.10
N ALA A 90 -15.22 -3.79 6.23
CA ALA A 90 -15.97 -3.00 7.21
C ALA A 90 -17.50 -3.15 7.05
N LYS A 91 -18.01 -3.16 5.81
CA LYS A 91 -19.43 -3.41 5.52
C LYS A 91 -19.88 -4.80 5.98
N ILE A 92 -19.04 -5.83 5.76
CA ILE A 92 -19.30 -7.20 6.25
C ILE A 92 -19.28 -7.24 7.77
N VAL A 93 -18.29 -6.59 8.40
CA VAL A 93 -18.18 -6.52 9.86
C VAL A 93 -19.40 -5.85 10.49
N CYS A 94 -19.91 -4.77 9.91
CA CYS A 94 -21.16 -4.15 10.36
C CYS A 94 -22.35 -5.07 10.21
N ALA A 95 -22.47 -5.77 9.09
CA ALA A 95 -23.62 -6.63 8.80
C ALA A 95 -23.64 -7.94 9.62
N GLN A 96 -22.47 -8.53 9.88
CA GLN A 96 -22.37 -9.88 10.45
C GLN A 96 -21.87 -9.91 11.91
N TYR A 97 -21.13 -8.87 12.33
CA TYR A 97 -20.46 -8.82 13.63
C TYR A 97 -20.77 -7.56 14.44
N GLY A 98 -21.87 -6.85 14.13
CA GLY A 98 -22.30 -5.67 14.90
C GLY A 98 -21.31 -4.51 14.90
N GLY A 99 -20.47 -4.38 13.87
CA GLY A 99 -19.50 -3.30 13.74
C GLY A 99 -18.18 -3.53 14.51
N GLN A 100 -17.96 -4.72 15.05
CA GLN A 100 -16.72 -5.09 15.76
C GLN A 100 -16.04 -6.27 15.08
N LEU A 101 -14.71 -6.24 14.97
CA LEU A 101 -13.96 -7.37 14.41
C LEU A 101 -14.14 -8.62 15.30
N PRO A 102 -14.32 -9.81 14.69
CA PRO A 102 -14.45 -11.05 15.43
C PRO A 102 -13.12 -11.45 16.09
N ALA A 103 -13.18 -11.92 17.34
CA ALA A 103 -12.04 -12.49 18.06
C ALA A 103 -11.80 -13.97 17.63
N ASP A 104 -11.75 -14.20 16.32
CA ASP A 104 -11.54 -15.52 15.73
C ASP A 104 -10.66 -15.38 14.47
N TYR A 105 -9.57 -16.15 14.43
CA TYR A 105 -8.59 -16.08 13.32
C TYR A 105 -9.20 -16.43 11.97
N ASN A 106 -10.05 -17.46 11.89
CA ASN A 106 -10.64 -17.91 10.64
C ASN A 106 -11.70 -16.94 10.13
N ALA A 107 -12.48 -16.36 11.04
CA ALA A 107 -13.44 -15.32 10.71
C ALA A 107 -12.73 -14.05 10.20
N LEU A 108 -11.61 -13.66 10.80
CA LEU A 108 -10.77 -12.56 10.29
C LEU A 108 -10.22 -12.87 8.91
N LEU A 109 -9.70 -14.08 8.70
CA LEU A 109 -9.12 -14.51 7.42
C LEU A 109 -10.14 -14.53 6.28
N ALA A 110 -11.43 -14.74 6.58
CA ALA A 110 -12.51 -14.71 5.60
C ALA A 110 -12.86 -13.30 5.09
N LEU A 111 -12.38 -12.23 5.77
CA LEU A 111 -12.69 -10.85 5.39
C LEU A 111 -11.85 -10.39 4.18
N PRO A 112 -12.44 -9.62 3.24
CA PRO A 112 -11.72 -9.09 2.08
C PRO A 112 -10.45 -8.31 2.44
N GLY A 113 -9.32 -8.68 1.85
CA GLY A 113 -8.05 -7.99 2.05
C GLY A 113 -7.30 -8.35 3.34
N ILE A 114 -7.83 -9.25 4.15
CA ILE A 114 -7.16 -9.81 5.31
C ILE A 114 -6.59 -11.18 4.93
N GLY A 115 -5.27 -11.26 4.85
CA GLY A 115 -4.54 -12.52 4.66
C GLY A 115 -4.03 -13.08 5.98
N GLU A 116 -3.36 -14.26 5.93
CA GLU A 116 -2.79 -14.97 7.10
C GLU A 116 -2.01 -14.05 8.05
N TYR A 117 -1.15 -13.20 7.50
CA TYR A 117 -0.37 -12.24 8.27
C TYR A 117 -1.25 -11.24 9.02
N THR A 118 -2.15 -10.55 8.30
CA THR A 118 -3.00 -9.51 8.88
C THR A 118 -3.99 -10.11 9.90
N ALA A 119 -4.56 -11.29 9.60
CA ALA A 119 -5.39 -12.03 10.54
C ALA A 119 -4.62 -12.40 11.82
N GLY A 120 -3.38 -12.90 11.66
CA GLY A 120 -2.49 -13.21 12.77
C GLY A 120 -2.12 -12.00 13.62
N ALA A 121 -1.82 -10.86 12.99
CA ALA A 121 -1.52 -9.61 13.68
C ALA A 121 -2.71 -9.12 14.51
N ILE A 122 -3.90 -9.00 13.90
CA ILE A 122 -5.11 -8.58 14.61
C ILE A 122 -5.44 -9.56 15.76
N ALA A 123 -5.48 -10.86 15.45
CA ALA A 123 -5.85 -11.88 16.42
C ALA A 123 -4.90 -11.94 17.63
N SER A 124 -3.60 -11.82 17.40
CA SER A 124 -2.62 -11.90 18.49
C SER A 124 -2.47 -10.58 19.25
N ILE A 125 -2.43 -9.44 18.55
CA ILE A 125 -2.15 -8.13 19.17
C ILE A 125 -3.39 -7.60 19.92
N SER A 126 -4.57 -7.69 19.28
CA SER A 126 -5.79 -7.11 19.87
C SER A 126 -6.60 -8.09 20.71
N PHE A 127 -6.51 -9.38 20.42
CA PHE A 127 -7.32 -10.40 21.11
C PHE A 127 -6.49 -11.40 21.94
N GLY A 128 -5.15 -11.29 21.89
CA GLY A 128 -4.25 -12.17 22.65
C GLY A 128 -4.26 -13.64 22.19
N LEU A 129 -4.79 -13.93 21.00
CA LEU A 129 -4.85 -15.30 20.50
C LEU A 129 -3.44 -15.81 20.12
N PRO A 130 -3.08 -17.06 20.49
CA PRO A 130 -1.76 -17.62 20.24
C PRO A 130 -1.61 -18.08 18.79
N VAL A 131 -1.60 -17.12 17.87
CA VAL A 131 -1.45 -17.33 16.42
C VAL A 131 -0.30 -16.52 15.87
N PRO A 132 0.38 -16.98 14.80
CA PRO A 132 1.54 -16.31 14.24
C PRO A 132 1.15 -15.16 13.31
N ALA A 133 2.01 -14.12 13.25
CA ALA A 133 1.97 -13.08 12.24
C ALA A 133 3.29 -13.05 11.47
N VAL A 134 3.37 -13.79 10.36
CA VAL A 134 4.61 -14.00 9.60
C VAL A 134 4.63 -13.13 8.36
N ASP A 135 5.37 -12.03 8.42
CA ASP A 135 5.63 -11.11 7.30
C ASP A 135 7.02 -11.34 6.68
N GLY A 136 7.40 -10.49 5.73
CA GLY A 136 8.73 -10.54 5.12
C GLY A 136 9.88 -10.25 6.10
N ASN A 137 9.64 -9.53 7.20
CA ASN A 137 10.63 -9.29 8.25
C ASN A 137 10.87 -10.57 9.04
N VAL A 138 9.80 -11.22 9.46
CA VAL A 138 9.84 -12.48 10.22
C VAL A 138 10.51 -13.57 9.39
N LEU A 139 10.14 -13.72 8.11
CA LEU A 139 10.79 -14.68 7.20
C LEU A 139 12.30 -14.43 7.08
N ARG A 140 12.73 -13.17 7.00
CA ARG A 140 14.16 -12.81 6.96
C ARG A 140 14.87 -13.14 8.26
N VAL A 141 14.26 -12.79 9.40
CA VAL A 141 14.83 -13.11 10.72
C VAL A 141 15.03 -14.61 10.86
N PHE A 142 14.02 -15.41 10.54
CA PHE A 142 14.08 -16.87 10.67
C PHE A 142 15.03 -17.52 9.65
N ALA A 143 15.08 -17.04 8.40
CA ALA A 143 16.07 -17.50 7.43
C ALA A 143 17.51 -17.31 7.94
N ARG A 144 17.81 -16.16 8.56
CA ARG A 144 19.13 -15.89 9.15
C ARG A 144 19.35 -16.65 10.45
N LEU A 145 18.36 -16.68 11.33
CA LEU A 145 18.47 -17.37 12.62
C LEU A 145 18.82 -18.85 12.46
N TYR A 146 18.20 -19.51 11.48
CA TYR A 146 18.43 -20.92 11.16
C TYR A 146 19.49 -21.16 10.10
N ASN A 147 20.05 -20.12 9.47
CA ASN A 147 20.94 -20.19 8.32
C ASN A 147 20.35 -21.03 7.18
N ASP A 148 19.09 -20.78 6.85
CA ASP A 148 18.35 -21.56 5.87
C ASP A 148 18.45 -20.91 4.49
N PRO A 149 19.10 -21.55 3.49
CA PRO A 149 19.32 -20.99 2.17
C PRO A 149 18.14 -21.18 1.21
N ARG A 150 17.07 -21.81 1.65
CA ARG A 150 15.89 -22.03 0.79
C ARG A 150 15.20 -20.71 0.47
N LEU A 151 14.49 -20.69 -0.66
CA LEU A 151 13.75 -19.52 -1.11
C LEU A 151 12.59 -19.22 -0.16
N VAL A 152 12.60 -18.07 0.51
CA VAL A 152 11.48 -17.64 1.39
C VAL A 152 10.19 -17.32 0.63
N THR A 153 10.26 -17.29 -0.71
CA THR A 153 9.09 -17.18 -1.60
C THR A 153 8.40 -18.51 -1.85
N ASP A 154 9.02 -19.63 -1.47
CA ASP A 154 8.43 -20.98 -1.57
C ASP A 154 7.36 -21.14 -0.47
N PRO A 155 6.12 -21.55 -0.82
CA PRO A 155 5.05 -21.77 0.14
C PRO A 155 5.37 -22.82 1.21
N GLN A 156 6.16 -23.86 0.89
CA GLN A 156 6.57 -24.86 1.88
C GLN A 156 7.55 -24.28 2.90
N VAL A 157 8.53 -23.50 2.45
CA VAL A 157 9.48 -22.80 3.32
C VAL A 157 8.76 -21.83 4.26
N LYS A 158 7.76 -21.12 3.73
CA LYS A 158 6.90 -20.22 4.55
C LYS A 158 6.16 -21.02 5.64
N ARG A 159 5.58 -22.17 5.30
CA ARG A 159 4.92 -23.04 6.30
C ARG A 159 5.89 -23.53 7.36
N ASP A 160 7.06 -24.00 6.95
CA ASP A 160 8.10 -24.47 7.86
C ASP A 160 8.55 -23.38 8.84
N PHE A 161 8.73 -22.15 8.35
CA PHE A 161 9.10 -21.02 9.22
C PHE A 161 7.95 -20.60 10.12
N THR A 162 6.70 -20.65 9.65
CA THR A 162 5.53 -20.39 10.47
C THR A 162 5.44 -21.40 11.64
N ALA A 163 5.69 -22.67 11.39
CA ALA A 163 5.75 -23.68 12.44
C ALA A 163 6.86 -23.37 13.46
N ARG A 164 8.06 -22.98 12.99
CA ARG A 164 9.16 -22.60 13.89
C ARG A 164 8.88 -21.32 14.68
N VAL A 165 8.15 -20.36 14.12
CA VAL A 165 7.68 -19.18 14.86
C VAL A 165 6.80 -19.61 16.02
N MET A 166 5.86 -20.54 15.78
CA MET A 166 4.95 -21.06 16.78
C MET A 166 5.65 -21.87 17.88
N GLU A 167 6.71 -22.62 17.55
CA GLU A 167 7.53 -23.36 18.54
C GLU A 167 8.12 -22.45 19.63
N HIS A 168 8.38 -21.19 19.31
CA HIS A 168 8.97 -20.21 20.21
C HIS A 168 7.95 -19.25 20.82
N GLN A 169 6.73 -19.19 20.28
CA GLN A 169 5.72 -18.22 20.70
C GLN A 169 5.16 -18.54 22.08
N PRO A 170 5.31 -17.63 23.07
CA PRO A 170 4.64 -17.81 24.37
C PRO A 170 3.14 -17.49 24.25
N PRO A 171 2.24 -18.43 24.54
CA PRO A 171 0.79 -18.23 24.34
C PRO A 171 0.25 -16.97 25.03
N ALA A 172 0.70 -16.68 26.24
CA ALA A 172 0.23 -15.53 27.03
C ALA A 172 0.78 -14.17 26.52
N LYS A 173 1.74 -14.16 25.58
CA LYS A 173 2.38 -12.96 25.05
C LYS A 173 2.51 -13.01 23.53
N ALA A 174 1.57 -13.67 22.87
CA ALA A 174 1.61 -13.89 21.41
C ALA A 174 1.68 -12.58 20.61
N GLY A 175 0.91 -11.57 20.97
CA GLY A 175 0.90 -10.26 20.34
C GLY A 175 2.24 -9.54 20.48
N ASP A 176 2.80 -9.50 21.68
CA ASP A 176 4.12 -8.89 21.94
C ASP A 176 5.23 -9.61 21.18
N TYR A 177 5.21 -10.94 21.16
CA TYR A 177 6.18 -11.75 20.45
C TYR A 177 6.14 -11.50 18.92
N ASN A 178 4.96 -11.47 18.32
CA ASN A 178 4.80 -11.15 16.91
C ASN A 178 5.31 -9.73 16.58
N GLN A 179 4.94 -8.75 17.41
CA GLN A 179 5.45 -7.37 17.25
C GLN A 179 6.98 -7.31 17.44
N ALA A 180 7.52 -8.04 18.39
CA ALA A 180 8.97 -8.08 18.65
C ALA A 180 9.76 -8.63 17.45
N LEU A 181 9.26 -9.68 16.79
CA LEU A 181 9.87 -10.21 15.55
C LEU A 181 9.85 -9.19 14.41
N MET A 182 8.71 -8.51 14.21
CA MET A 182 8.61 -7.46 13.19
C MET A 182 9.56 -6.30 13.48
N GLU A 183 9.61 -5.86 14.75
CA GLU A 183 10.46 -4.75 15.18
C GLU A 183 11.95 -5.10 15.07
N LEU A 184 12.34 -6.31 15.45
CA LEU A 184 13.70 -6.80 15.26
C LEU A 184 14.10 -6.79 13.77
N GLY A 185 13.18 -7.21 12.90
CA GLY A 185 13.38 -7.13 11.45
C GLY A 185 13.51 -5.69 10.95
N ALA A 186 12.74 -4.77 11.50
CA ALA A 186 12.73 -3.38 11.06
C ALA A 186 13.94 -2.57 11.55
N LEU A 187 14.45 -2.84 12.76
CA LEU A 187 15.46 -2.01 13.42
C LEU A 187 16.85 -2.61 13.45
N VAL A 188 16.98 -3.94 13.51
CA VAL A 188 18.26 -4.64 13.73
C VAL A 188 18.61 -5.58 12.59
N CYS A 189 17.74 -6.52 12.28
CA CYS A 189 17.93 -7.50 11.22
C CYS A 189 17.53 -6.93 9.84
N LEU A 190 18.23 -5.88 9.39
CA LEU A 190 17.85 -5.05 8.25
C LEU A 190 17.78 -5.82 6.92
N PRO A 191 16.87 -5.41 5.99
CA PRO A 191 16.71 -6.07 4.69
C PRO A 191 17.80 -5.68 3.68
N ASN A 192 18.34 -4.47 3.79
CA ASN A 192 19.31 -3.91 2.87
C ASN A 192 20.57 -3.49 3.64
N GLY A 193 21.75 -3.80 3.10
CA GLY A 193 23.02 -3.57 3.78
C GLY A 193 23.29 -4.55 4.92
N ALA A 194 24.29 -4.24 5.74
CA ALA A 194 24.68 -5.09 6.87
C ALA A 194 23.64 -5.00 7.99
N PRO A 195 23.15 -6.15 8.49
CA PRO A 195 22.32 -6.15 9.70
C PRO A 195 23.17 -5.78 10.93
N LEU A 196 22.53 -5.18 11.93
CA LEU A 196 23.18 -4.72 13.16
C LEU A 196 23.37 -5.90 14.15
N CYS A 197 24.13 -6.90 13.75
CA CYS A 197 24.26 -8.17 14.48
C CYS A 197 24.82 -8.02 15.89
N GLU A 198 25.64 -7.01 16.17
CA GLU A 198 26.19 -6.74 17.49
C GLU A 198 25.14 -6.22 18.49
N GLN A 199 24.06 -5.63 17.98
CA GLN A 199 22.94 -5.13 18.79
C GLN A 199 21.77 -6.13 18.84
N CYS A 200 21.93 -7.30 18.20
CA CYS A 200 20.85 -8.28 18.06
C CYS A 200 20.69 -9.11 19.33
N PRO A 201 19.50 -9.12 19.99
CA PRO A 201 19.27 -9.95 21.17
C PRO A 201 19.40 -11.45 20.89
N LEU A 202 19.29 -11.85 19.62
CA LEU A 202 19.42 -13.23 19.16
C LEU A 202 20.80 -13.52 18.55
N GLY A 203 21.76 -12.62 18.70
CA GLY A 203 23.07 -12.70 18.03
C GLY A 203 23.86 -13.97 18.36
N THR A 204 23.81 -14.45 19.61
CA THR A 204 24.49 -15.67 20.06
C THR A 204 23.82 -16.94 19.54
N LEU A 205 22.52 -16.91 19.24
CA LEU A 205 21.75 -18.03 18.73
C LEU A 205 21.71 -18.06 17.18
N CYS A 206 22.15 -16.96 16.54
CA CYS A 206 22.00 -16.78 15.08
C CYS A 206 23.05 -17.57 14.30
N ARG A 207 22.62 -18.64 13.63
CA ARG A 207 23.49 -19.50 12.82
C ARG A 207 24.10 -18.79 11.61
N ALA A 208 23.36 -17.86 10.98
CA ALA A 208 23.89 -17.08 9.85
C ALA A 208 24.97 -16.09 10.30
N ARG A 209 24.87 -15.49 11.51
CA ARG A 209 25.93 -14.68 12.10
C ARG A 209 27.18 -15.54 12.34
N ALA A 210 27.02 -16.66 13.00
CA ALA A 210 28.15 -17.58 13.27
C ALA A 210 28.84 -18.08 12.00
N ALA A 211 28.06 -18.30 10.93
CA ALA A 211 28.60 -18.76 9.63
C ALA A 211 29.04 -17.60 8.70
N GLY A 212 28.88 -16.35 9.07
CA GLY A 212 29.19 -15.20 8.21
C GLY A 212 28.29 -15.02 6.99
N THR A 213 27.11 -15.67 6.95
CA THR A 213 26.21 -15.74 5.79
C THR A 213 25.02 -14.79 5.86
N ALA A 214 24.93 -13.94 6.90
CA ALA A 214 23.76 -13.09 7.14
C ALA A 214 23.42 -12.14 5.97
N LEU A 215 24.41 -11.68 5.20
CA LEU A 215 24.21 -10.81 4.04
C LEU A 215 23.59 -11.53 2.83
N SER A 216 23.85 -12.84 2.68
CA SER A 216 23.31 -13.63 1.57
C SER A 216 21.89 -14.13 1.81
N LEU A 217 21.34 -13.92 3.00
CA LEU A 217 20.01 -14.38 3.40
C LEU A 217 19.04 -13.19 3.68
N PRO A 218 17.74 -13.35 3.41
CA PRO A 218 17.09 -14.54 2.83
C PRO A 218 17.27 -14.63 1.32
N GLN A 219 17.24 -15.85 0.78
CA GLN A 219 17.14 -16.07 -0.66
C GLN A 219 15.72 -15.82 -1.14
N LYS A 220 15.58 -15.10 -2.26
CA LYS A 220 14.28 -14.77 -2.89
C LYS A 220 14.32 -15.07 -4.38
N THR A 221 13.17 -15.42 -4.92
CA THR A 221 13.03 -15.46 -6.38
C THR A 221 13.26 -14.07 -6.96
N PRO A 222 14.13 -13.92 -7.97
CA PRO A 222 14.30 -12.63 -8.64
C PRO A 222 12.96 -12.07 -9.14
N PRO A 223 12.74 -10.76 -9.04
CA PRO A 223 11.52 -10.16 -9.57
C PRO A 223 11.47 -10.33 -11.09
N LYS A 224 10.28 -10.61 -11.61
CA LYS A 224 10.05 -10.62 -13.06
C LYS A 224 10.28 -9.22 -13.65
N ALA A 225 10.81 -9.17 -14.87
CA ALA A 225 10.94 -7.91 -15.60
C ALA A 225 9.56 -7.24 -15.76
N ARG A 226 9.52 -5.92 -15.57
CA ARG A 226 8.29 -5.14 -15.79
C ARG A 226 8.06 -4.94 -17.27
N ARG A 227 6.79 -4.99 -17.69
CA ARG A 227 6.41 -4.54 -19.03
C ARG A 227 6.50 -3.02 -19.09
N ILE A 228 7.29 -2.50 -20.03
CA ILE A 228 7.33 -1.08 -20.34
C ILE A 228 6.14 -0.75 -21.25
N THR A 229 5.35 0.24 -20.84
CA THR A 229 4.13 0.64 -21.53
C THR A 229 4.23 2.12 -21.87
N PRO A 230 4.29 2.51 -23.15
CA PRO A 230 4.14 3.89 -23.54
C PRO A 230 2.72 4.36 -23.23
N VAL A 231 2.59 5.60 -22.74
CA VAL A 231 1.31 6.21 -22.39
C VAL A 231 1.27 7.63 -22.91
N THR A 232 0.24 7.95 -23.68
CA THR A 232 -0.02 9.35 -24.10
C THR A 232 -1.04 9.97 -23.17
N VAL A 233 -0.71 11.13 -22.59
CA VAL A 233 -1.56 11.89 -21.67
C VAL A 233 -2.01 13.18 -22.34
N ALA A 234 -3.30 13.51 -22.27
CA ALA A 234 -3.85 14.78 -22.68
C ALA A 234 -4.31 15.57 -21.45
N LEU A 235 -3.69 16.74 -21.22
CA LEU A 235 -4.14 17.73 -20.25
C LEU A 235 -4.95 18.80 -20.97
N ALA A 236 -6.25 18.57 -21.14
CA ALA A 236 -7.16 19.55 -21.74
C ALA A 236 -7.73 20.48 -20.67
N LEU A 237 -7.58 21.79 -20.86
CA LEU A 237 -8.11 22.83 -20.00
C LEU A 237 -9.21 23.62 -20.71
N SER A 238 -10.25 23.99 -19.96
CA SER A 238 -11.30 24.92 -20.37
C SER A 238 -11.72 25.77 -19.17
N GLU A 239 -11.75 27.08 -19.30
CA GLU A 239 -12.16 28.02 -18.25
C GLU A 239 -11.55 27.71 -16.86
N GLY A 240 -10.24 27.51 -16.80
CA GLY A 240 -9.53 27.19 -15.55
C GLY A 240 -9.88 25.82 -14.93
N ARG A 241 -10.49 24.93 -15.71
CA ARG A 241 -10.84 23.55 -15.29
C ARG A 241 -10.11 22.53 -16.17
N VAL A 242 -9.70 21.42 -15.61
CA VAL A 242 -9.08 20.32 -16.35
C VAL A 242 -10.08 19.20 -16.62
N LEU A 243 -9.99 18.60 -17.80
CA LEU A 243 -10.78 17.42 -18.14
C LEU A 243 -10.19 16.19 -17.45
N LEU A 244 -10.97 15.56 -16.60
CA LEU A 244 -10.64 14.28 -15.98
C LEU A 244 -11.57 13.19 -16.50
N GLN A 245 -11.03 11.99 -16.65
CA GLN A 245 -11.74 10.77 -17.00
C GLN A 245 -11.72 9.80 -15.83
N GLN A 246 -12.85 9.15 -15.54
CA GLN A 246 -12.88 8.08 -14.55
C GLN A 246 -12.38 6.77 -15.17
N ARG A 247 -11.51 6.07 -14.47
CA ARG A 247 -11.04 4.76 -14.90
C ARG A 247 -12.14 3.69 -14.73
N PRO A 248 -12.09 2.61 -15.54
CA PRO A 248 -12.99 1.48 -15.37
C PRO A 248 -12.97 0.94 -13.93
N ALA A 249 -14.06 0.32 -13.51
CA ALA A 249 -14.21 -0.27 -12.16
C ALA A 249 -13.27 -1.46 -11.89
N LYS A 250 -12.57 -1.96 -12.92
CA LYS A 250 -11.59 -3.06 -12.82
C LYS A 250 -10.27 -2.67 -13.47
N GLY A 251 -9.18 -3.32 -13.04
CA GLY A 251 -7.84 -3.10 -13.59
C GLY A 251 -6.99 -2.12 -12.80
N LEU A 252 -5.95 -1.62 -13.45
CA LEU A 252 -4.99 -0.71 -12.82
C LEU A 252 -5.65 0.63 -12.48
N LEU A 253 -5.46 1.11 -11.24
CA LEU A 253 -6.04 2.35 -10.73
C LEU A 253 -7.58 2.43 -10.86
N ALA A 254 -8.26 1.29 -10.80
CA ALA A 254 -9.71 1.16 -11.02
C ALA A 254 -10.54 2.18 -10.23
N GLY A 255 -11.53 2.79 -10.88
CA GLY A 255 -12.46 3.76 -10.30
C GLY A 255 -11.88 5.13 -9.97
N LEU A 256 -10.56 5.34 -10.07
CA LEU A 256 -9.92 6.61 -9.78
C LEU A 256 -10.04 7.58 -10.97
N TRP A 257 -9.88 8.86 -10.67
CA TRP A 257 -9.84 9.91 -11.68
C TRP A 257 -8.43 10.12 -12.23
N GLN A 258 -8.34 10.48 -13.50
CA GLN A 258 -7.07 10.72 -14.19
C GLN A 258 -7.25 11.76 -15.31
N PRO A 259 -6.17 12.39 -15.79
CA PRO A 259 -6.20 13.04 -17.08
C PRO A 259 -6.60 12.05 -18.18
N VAL A 260 -7.18 12.52 -19.29
CA VAL A 260 -7.46 11.64 -20.43
C VAL A 260 -6.14 11.03 -20.92
N LEU A 261 -6.12 9.71 -21.11
CA LEU A 261 -4.92 9.03 -21.57
C LEU A 261 -5.22 7.78 -22.41
N TRP A 262 -4.20 7.36 -23.15
CA TRP A 262 -4.20 6.11 -23.91
C TRP A 262 -2.94 5.31 -23.57
N GLU A 263 -3.16 4.06 -23.16
CA GLU A 263 -2.11 3.09 -22.86
C GLU A 263 -1.63 2.37 -24.12
N ASP A 264 -0.43 1.78 -24.06
CA ASP A 264 0.21 1.02 -25.13
C ASP A 264 0.46 1.81 -26.42
N THR A 265 0.53 3.17 -26.33
CA THR A 265 0.74 4.00 -27.52
C THR A 265 1.44 5.31 -27.18
N ALA A 266 2.27 5.78 -28.12
CA ALA A 266 2.88 7.11 -28.14
C ALA A 266 2.30 7.88 -29.34
N LEU A 267 1.25 8.67 -29.09
CA LEU A 267 0.52 9.40 -30.13
C LEU A 267 1.23 10.72 -30.48
N THR A 268 1.15 11.10 -31.74
CA THR A 268 1.44 12.46 -32.20
C THR A 268 0.35 13.46 -31.77
N ALA A 269 0.59 14.76 -31.93
CA ALA A 269 -0.42 15.78 -31.66
C ALA A 269 -1.70 15.58 -32.49
N ALA A 270 -1.55 15.28 -33.78
CA ALA A 270 -2.69 15.04 -34.68
C ALA A 270 -3.51 13.80 -34.30
N GLU A 271 -2.83 12.70 -33.94
CA GLU A 271 -3.51 11.50 -33.46
C GLU A 271 -4.18 11.73 -32.11
N THR A 272 -3.55 12.51 -31.21
CA THR A 272 -4.16 12.87 -29.92
C THR A 272 -5.42 13.72 -30.13
N ALA A 273 -5.38 14.69 -31.07
CA ALA A 273 -6.54 15.49 -31.43
C ALA A 273 -7.70 14.63 -31.97
N ALA A 274 -7.37 13.69 -32.88
CA ALA A 274 -8.37 12.76 -33.42
C ALA A 274 -9.00 11.87 -32.33
N ARG A 275 -8.21 11.39 -31.38
CA ARG A 275 -8.70 10.61 -30.24
C ARG A 275 -9.56 11.41 -29.28
N LEU A 276 -9.24 12.67 -29.02
CA LEU A 276 -10.03 13.59 -28.20
C LEU A 276 -11.38 13.91 -28.88
N ALA A 277 -11.35 14.16 -30.20
CA ALA A 277 -12.57 14.35 -31.00
C ALA A 277 -13.47 13.11 -30.99
N ALA A 278 -12.90 11.90 -31.09
CA ALA A 278 -13.64 10.66 -30.96
C ALA A 278 -14.25 10.44 -29.56
N LEU A 279 -13.64 11.00 -28.53
CA LEU A 279 -14.20 11.04 -27.17
C LEU A 279 -15.36 12.05 -27.03
N GLY A 280 -15.51 12.96 -27.96
CA GLY A 280 -16.53 14.01 -27.97
C GLY A 280 -16.01 15.38 -27.50
N LEU A 281 -14.70 15.61 -27.49
CA LEU A 281 -14.08 16.89 -27.15
C LEU A 281 -13.75 17.66 -28.44
N ASP A 282 -14.32 18.86 -28.62
CA ASP A 282 -13.94 19.75 -29.69
C ASP A 282 -12.55 20.37 -29.41
N CYS A 283 -11.59 20.08 -30.27
CA CYS A 283 -10.24 20.61 -30.22
C CYS A 283 -9.93 21.54 -31.40
N THR A 284 -10.93 22.05 -32.09
CA THR A 284 -10.75 22.93 -33.25
C THR A 284 -9.95 24.18 -32.85
N GLY A 285 -8.87 24.43 -33.53
CA GLY A 285 -7.97 25.56 -33.26
C GLY A 285 -7.08 25.41 -32.01
N ALA A 286 -7.18 24.31 -31.27
CA ALA A 286 -6.36 24.10 -30.09
C ALA A 286 -4.87 23.87 -30.43
N HIS A 287 -3.99 24.54 -29.70
CA HIS A 287 -2.53 24.33 -29.80
C HIS A 287 -2.08 23.21 -28.83
N PHE A 288 -1.41 22.21 -29.37
CA PHE A 288 -0.90 21.06 -28.61
C PHE A 288 0.55 21.30 -28.17
N THR A 289 0.74 21.70 -26.92
CA THR A 289 2.07 21.90 -26.33
C THR A 289 2.56 20.58 -25.71
N PRO A 290 3.76 20.09 -26.08
CA PRO A 290 4.29 18.86 -25.49
C PRO A 290 4.43 18.95 -23.97
N LEU A 291 4.02 17.89 -23.27
CA LEU A 291 4.21 17.72 -21.83
C LEU A 291 5.63 17.20 -21.52
N PRO A 292 6.17 17.51 -20.33
CA PRO A 292 7.39 16.86 -19.87
C PRO A 292 7.19 15.35 -19.79
N ALA A 293 8.16 14.58 -20.25
CA ALA A 293 8.14 13.13 -20.09
C ALA A 293 8.15 12.75 -18.62
N ALA A 294 7.37 11.75 -18.27
CA ALA A 294 7.29 11.24 -16.91
C ALA A 294 7.34 9.71 -16.91
N LYS A 295 7.76 9.15 -15.77
CA LYS A 295 7.85 7.72 -15.57
C LYS A 295 7.15 7.35 -14.28
N HIS A 296 6.34 6.29 -14.33
CA HIS A 296 5.78 5.71 -13.12
C HIS A 296 5.93 4.19 -13.10
N ILE A 297 6.35 3.68 -11.94
CA ILE A 297 6.64 2.25 -11.76
C ILE A 297 5.56 1.63 -10.89
N PHE A 298 4.81 0.70 -11.47
CA PHE A 298 3.93 -0.21 -10.75
C PHE A 298 4.63 -1.56 -10.49
N THR A 299 3.97 -2.47 -9.82
CA THR A 299 4.55 -3.78 -9.50
C THR A 299 4.98 -4.58 -10.75
N HIS A 300 4.15 -4.60 -11.80
CA HIS A 300 4.36 -5.41 -13.00
C HIS A 300 4.48 -4.61 -14.30
N ILE A 301 4.19 -3.31 -14.25
CA ILE A 301 4.15 -2.41 -15.40
C ILE A 301 4.95 -1.16 -15.06
N GLU A 302 5.60 -0.60 -16.06
CA GLU A 302 6.28 0.68 -16.00
C GLU A 302 5.72 1.58 -17.09
N TRP A 303 5.03 2.66 -16.70
CA TRP A 303 4.52 3.65 -17.63
C TRP A 303 5.62 4.65 -18.03
N HIS A 304 5.84 4.78 -19.32
CA HIS A 304 6.61 5.87 -19.92
C HIS A 304 5.61 6.85 -20.52
N GLN A 305 5.41 7.96 -19.83
CA GLN A 305 4.38 8.94 -20.15
C GLN A 305 4.94 10.07 -20.98
N SER A 306 4.25 10.42 -22.06
CA SER A 306 4.39 11.62 -22.86
C SER A 306 3.00 12.20 -23.15
N GLY A 307 2.88 13.28 -23.86
CA GLY A 307 1.59 13.80 -24.27
C GLY A 307 1.55 15.29 -24.45
N TYR A 308 0.37 15.87 -24.32
CA TYR A 308 0.13 17.26 -24.70
C TYR A 308 -0.74 17.98 -23.70
N PHE A 309 -0.41 19.25 -23.49
CA PHE A 309 -1.25 20.26 -22.88
C PHE A 309 -1.98 21.03 -23.98
N LEU A 310 -3.29 21.28 -23.80
CA LEU A 310 -4.08 22.08 -24.72
C LEU A 310 -5.16 22.85 -23.95
N THR A 311 -5.56 24.00 -24.51
CA THR A 311 -6.74 24.75 -24.05
C THR A 311 -7.82 24.67 -25.12
N VAL A 312 -9.04 24.40 -24.71
CA VAL A 312 -10.20 24.30 -25.59
C VAL A 312 -11.30 25.28 -25.16
N PRO A 313 -12.21 25.67 -26.06
CA PRO A 313 -13.37 26.47 -25.72
C PRO A 313 -14.25 25.82 -24.64
N GLU A 314 -15.07 26.62 -23.96
CA GLU A 314 -16.06 26.10 -23.04
C GLU A 314 -17.02 25.14 -23.75
N GLN A 315 -17.15 23.95 -23.23
CA GLN A 315 -17.98 22.90 -23.78
C GLN A 315 -18.35 21.88 -22.71
N PRO A 316 -19.44 21.10 -22.88
CA PRO A 316 -19.79 20.00 -22.00
C PRO A 316 -18.69 18.96 -21.91
N ALA A 317 -18.54 18.33 -20.73
CA ALA A 317 -17.61 17.21 -20.58
C ALA A 317 -18.13 15.99 -21.37
N PRO A 318 -17.26 15.29 -22.11
CA PRO A 318 -17.58 14.02 -22.72
C PRO A 318 -18.11 12.98 -21.72
N ALA A 319 -18.81 11.96 -22.20
CA ALA A 319 -19.31 10.88 -21.36
C ALA A 319 -18.18 10.20 -20.56
N GLY A 320 -18.40 10.00 -19.25
CA GLY A 320 -17.39 9.45 -18.33
C GLY A 320 -16.25 10.41 -17.96
N CYS A 321 -16.38 11.68 -18.34
CA CYS A 321 -15.44 12.74 -18.00
C CYS A 321 -16.11 13.85 -17.17
N VAL A 322 -15.31 14.66 -16.51
CA VAL A 322 -15.74 15.86 -15.76
C VAL A 322 -14.74 16.99 -15.97
N TRP A 323 -15.21 18.22 -15.96
CA TRP A 323 -14.38 19.41 -15.84
C TRP A 323 -14.14 19.70 -14.35
N ALA A 324 -12.92 19.63 -13.90
CA ALA A 324 -12.55 19.81 -12.50
C ALA A 324 -11.70 21.07 -12.31
N GLY A 325 -12.13 21.96 -11.46
CA GLY A 325 -11.36 23.12 -11.00
C GLY A 325 -10.37 22.73 -9.88
N LYS A 326 -9.56 23.70 -9.46
CA LYS A 326 -8.52 23.52 -8.43
C LYS A 326 -9.08 22.96 -7.12
N GLU A 327 -10.13 23.57 -6.59
CA GLU A 327 -10.77 23.13 -5.33
C GLU A 327 -11.28 21.69 -5.41
N GLN A 328 -11.86 21.30 -6.55
CA GLN A 328 -12.34 19.94 -6.76
C GLN A 328 -11.20 18.92 -6.87
N LEU A 329 -10.06 19.31 -7.46
CA LEU A 329 -8.85 18.47 -7.48
C LEU A 329 -8.26 18.28 -6.07
N GLU A 330 -8.41 19.28 -5.21
CA GLU A 330 -7.92 19.22 -3.84
C GLU A 330 -8.87 18.45 -2.92
N ALA A 331 -10.18 18.64 -3.08
CA ALA A 331 -11.20 18.14 -2.13
C ALA A 331 -11.87 16.82 -2.57
N ALA A 332 -12.12 16.62 -3.87
CA ALA A 332 -12.96 15.54 -4.37
C ALA A 332 -12.21 14.53 -5.27
N TYR A 333 -11.66 14.99 -6.37
CA TYR A 333 -11.08 14.08 -7.36
C TYR A 333 -9.68 13.61 -6.98
N THR A 334 -9.56 12.34 -6.63
CA THR A 334 -8.27 11.73 -6.30
C THR A 334 -7.46 11.42 -7.55
N LEU A 335 -6.34 12.12 -7.72
CA LEU A 335 -5.35 11.83 -8.77
C LEU A 335 -4.26 10.91 -8.23
N PRO A 336 -4.11 9.69 -8.78
CA PRO A 336 -3.05 8.76 -8.39
C PRO A 336 -1.64 9.35 -8.51
N GLY A 337 -0.71 8.85 -7.69
CA GLY A 337 0.70 9.24 -7.73
C GLY A 337 1.37 9.07 -9.09
N ALA A 338 0.81 8.25 -9.97
CA ALA A 338 1.25 8.12 -11.37
C ALA A 338 1.21 9.44 -12.14
N PHE A 339 0.36 10.38 -11.73
CA PHE A 339 0.19 11.68 -12.37
C PHE A 339 0.79 12.84 -11.56
N LYS A 340 1.66 12.56 -10.58
CA LYS A 340 2.25 13.58 -9.69
C LYS A 340 2.91 14.73 -10.46
N VAL A 341 3.62 14.43 -11.55
CA VAL A 341 4.28 15.45 -12.39
C VAL A 341 3.23 16.37 -13.02
N TYR A 342 2.17 15.80 -13.56
CA TYR A 342 1.10 16.54 -14.23
C TYR A 342 0.18 17.25 -13.23
N LYS A 343 -0.08 16.67 -12.06
CA LYS A 343 -0.82 17.35 -10.97
C LYS A 343 -0.12 18.64 -10.56
N LYS A 344 1.22 18.61 -10.43
CA LYS A 344 1.99 19.81 -10.10
C LYS A 344 1.85 20.87 -11.20
N LEU A 345 1.94 20.50 -12.48
CA LEU A 345 1.75 21.39 -13.60
C LEU A 345 0.33 21.98 -13.64
N LEU A 346 -0.70 21.15 -13.41
CA LEU A 346 -2.09 21.59 -13.34
C LEU A 346 -2.32 22.63 -12.25
N LEU A 347 -1.83 22.39 -11.04
CA LEU A 347 -1.99 23.33 -9.93
C LEU A 347 -1.33 24.70 -10.16
N THR A 348 -0.38 24.80 -11.08
CA THR A 348 0.21 26.09 -11.51
C THR A 348 -0.56 26.76 -12.66
N LYS A 349 -1.44 26.03 -13.35
CA LYS A 349 -2.22 26.51 -14.50
C LYS A 349 -3.70 26.78 -14.16
N LEU A 350 -4.21 26.15 -13.11
CA LEU A 350 -5.54 26.33 -12.55
C LEU A 350 -5.47 27.46 -11.51
N LEU A 351 -5.51 28.67 -11.96
CA LEU A 351 -5.51 29.87 -11.09
C LEU A 351 -6.93 30.26 -10.73
#